data_673ef0464caaa80371b37b0787d4ec00
#
_entry.id   673ef0464caaa80371b37b0787d4ec00
#
_cell.length_a   1.000
_cell.length_b   1.000
_cell.length_c   1.000
_cell.angle_alpha   90.00
_cell.angle_beta   90.00
_cell.angle_gamma   90.00
#
_symmetry.space_group_name_H-M   'P 1'
#
loop_
_entity.id
_entity.type
_entity.pdbx_description
1 polymer ?
#
loop_
_entity_poly.entity_id
_entity_poly.type
_entity_poly.pdbx_seq_one_letter_code
_entity_poly.pdbx_strand_id
1 'polypeptide(L)'
;NGRRWRHNKYYDDLAWAAVAVQRAERRGYLTGYEKVLRDVRRRFEDAYNPKYAIPWCTDKDYWNTPTNGAAAIFLARCGDKKAVQLAERICDWMYKNLQVKDGPNAGLYADGIRLVEGCKKREDAIYTYCQGVAMGAELELALRSEEGQQEEHLRRVCEIVEACERTLLSSEGILLAGGSGDGGLFKGILMRYMADVARRMPGIETDPGKPLWDGRLHAVQESAARMVMQNAQSLWKTAAWLPEGVLFSAKWDKPARLPLYVSKTSNDDNKSTKVGVEVDISAVAERDMSTQLSGWMTVESAARLVRMDCSFGY
;
A
#
# COMPACT_ATOMS: atom_id res chain seq x y z
N ASN A 1 -6.95 21.28 15.46
CA ASN A 1 -5.53 21.67 15.47
C ASN A 1 -4.87 21.57 14.09
N GLY A 2 -5.34 22.39 13.12
CA GLY A 2 -4.80 22.42 11.75
C GLY A 2 -3.38 22.95 11.60
N ARG A 3 -2.69 23.33 12.68
CA ARG A 3 -1.33 23.87 12.61
C ARG A 3 -0.25 22.82 12.30
N ARG A 4 -0.40 21.58 12.75
CA ARG A 4 0.59 20.51 12.50
C ARG A 4 0.74 20.14 11.01
N TRP A 5 -0.33 20.17 10.25
CA TRP A 5 -0.32 19.88 8.81
C TRP A 5 0.51 20.89 8.00
N ARG A 6 0.50 22.16 8.40
CA ARG A 6 1.19 23.25 7.70
C ARG A 6 2.71 23.19 7.84
N HIS A 7 3.21 22.54 8.90
CA HIS A 7 4.62 22.49 9.23
C HIS A 7 5.26 21.11 9.02
N ASN A 8 4.50 20.12 8.54
CA ASN A 8 5.07 18.83 8.21
C ASN A 8 5.97 18.97 6.97
N LYS A 9 7.21 18.55 7.09
CA LYS A 9 8.21 18.60 6.02
C LYS A 9 8.06 17.45 5.03
N TYR A 10 7.42 16.33 5.44
CA TYR A 10 7.31 15.11 4.68
C TYR A 10 6.01 15.11 3.88
N TYR A 11 6.12 15.04 2.56
CA TYR A 11 4.97 15.05 1.67
C TYR A 11 4.23 13.71 1.64
N ASP A 12 4.91 12.59 1.91
CA ASP A 12 4.27 11.28 2.07
C ASP A 12 3.32 11.25 3.27
N ASP A 13 3.74 11.75 4.44
CA ASP A 13 2.88 11.87 5.63
C ASP A 13 1.60 12.66 5.32
N LEU A 14 1.75 13.77 4.59
CA LEU A 14 0.61 14.58 4.17
C LEU A 14 -0.31 13.82 3.23
N ALA A 15 0.26 13.09 2.28
CA ALA A 15 -0.49 12.31 1.31
C ALA A 15 -1.26 11.16 1.97
N TRP A 16 -0.61 10.39 2.83
CA TRP A 16 -1.26 9.30 3.57
C TRP A 16 -2.42 9.80 4.43
N ALA A 17 -2.19 10.89 5.16
CA ALA A 17 -3.23 11.46 6.01
C ALA A 17 -4.37 12.06 5.16
N ALA A 18 -4.10 12.72 4.04
CA ALA A 18 -5.14 13.23 3.15
C ALA A 18 -6.00 12.11 2.54
N VAL A 19 -5.38 11.02 2.08
CA VAL A 19 -6.08 9.82 1.58
C VAL A 19 -6.97 9.21 2.67
N ALA A 20 -6.47 9.13 3.91
CA ALA A 20 -7.24 8.60 5.03
C ALA A 20 -8.45 9.48 5.37
N VAL A 21 -8.27 10.81 5.43
CA VAL A 21 -9.35 11.78 5.70
C VAL A 21 -10.39 11.73 4.59
N GLN A 22 -10.01 11.79 3.31
CA GLN A 22 -10.94 11.65 2.19
C GLN A 22 -11.77 10.35 2.26
N ARG A 23 -11.13 9.23 2.65
CA ARG A 23 -11.82 7.95 2.80
C ARG A 23 -12.84 7.99 3.92
N ALA A 24 -12.50 8.62 5.05
CA ALA A 24 -13.37 8.75 6.20
C ALA A 24 -14.55 9.72 5.93
N GLU A 25 -14.29 10.84 5.24
CA GLU A 25 -15.35 11.78 4.83
C GLU A 25 -16.35 11.14 3.86
N ARG A 26 -15.85 10.42 2.83
CA ARG A 26 -16.72 9.70 1.87
C ARG A 26 -17.62 8.64 2.52
N ARG A 27 -17.23 8.14 3.70
CA ARG A 27 -18.02 7.18 4.48
C ARG A 27 -18.84 7.81 5.58
N GLY A 28 -18.83 9.14 5.70
CA GLY A 28 -19.56 9.88 6.73
C GLY A 28 -18.99 9.77 8.14
N TYR A 29 -17.77 9.24 8.30
CA TYR A 29 -17.11 9.14 9.61
C TYR A 29 -16.45 10.44 10.08
N LEU A 30 -16.11 11.33 9.15
CA LEU A 30 -15.54 12.64 9.42
C LEU A 30 -16.24 13.71 8.59
N THR A 31 -16.28 14.95 9.10
CA THR A 31 -16.76 16.14 8.41
C THR A 31 -15.91 17.34 8.80
N GLY A 32 -15.90 18.39 7.95
CA GLY A 32 -15.25 19.67 8.29
C GLY A 32 -13.75 19.73 8.01
N TYR A 33 -13.21 18.81 7.21
CA TYR A 33 -11.78 18.77 6.84
C TYR A 33 -11.47 19.37 5.46
N GLU A 34 -12.47 19.89 4.75
CA GLU A 34 -12.34 20.41 3.37
C GLU A 34 -11.25 21.49 3.26
N LYS A 35 -11.13 22.36 4.29
CA LYS A 35 -10.08 23.36 4.32
C LYS A 35 -8.69 22.74 4.44
N VAL A 36 -8.54 21.72 5.29
CA VAL A 36 -7.27 21.01 5.47
C VAL A 36 -6.88 20.31 4.16
N LEU A 37 -7.81 19.63 3.52
CA LEU A 37 -7.56 18.94 2.25
C LEU A 37 -7.22 19.93 1.13
N ARG A 38 -7.86 21.09 1.05
CA ARG A 38 -7.47 22.15 0.12
C ARG A 38 -6.07 22.70 0.39
N ASP A 39 -5.69 22.89 1.67
CA ASP A 39 -4.33 23.33 2.02
C ASP A 39 -3.28 22.26 1.64
N VAL A 40 -3.56 20.96 1.85
CA VAL A 40 -2.68 19.86 1.44
C VAL A 40 -2.55 19.81 -0.09
N ARG A 41 -3.67 19.92 -0.82
CA ARG A 41 -3.66 19.95 -2.28
C ARG A 41 -2.77 21.08 -2.81
N ARG A 42 -2.92 22.30 -2.27
CA ARG A 42 -2.07 23.43 -2.68
C ARG A 42 -0.60 23.12 -2.47
N ARG A 43 -0.23 22.50 -1.35
CA ARG A 43 1.16 22.12 -1.09
C ARG A 43 1.71 21.13 -2.11
N PHE A 44 0.90 20.21 -2.62
CA PHE A 44 1.31 19.31 -3.71
C PHE A 44 1.44 20.05 -5.03
N GLU A 45 0.51 20.98 -5.34
CA GLU A 45 0.58 21.81 -6.52
C GLU A 45 1.86 22.68 -6.50
N ASP A 46 2.18 23.30 -5.36
CA ASP A 46 3.36 24.14 -5.18
C ASP A 46 4.68 23.36 -5.20
N ALA A 47 4.68 22.12 -4.69
CA ALA A 47 5.87 21.27 -4.63
C ALA A 47 6.15 20.50 -5.93
N TYR A 48 5.16 20.39 -6.81
CA TYR A 48 5.30 19.63 -8.05
C TYR A 48 6.31 20.26 -9.00
N ASN A 49 7.24 19.44 -9.45
CA ASN A 49 8.22 19.79 -10.48
C ASN A 49 8.08 18.87 -11.68
N PRO A 50 7.90 19.37 -12.92
CA PRO A 50 7.73 18.53 -14.12
C PRO A 50 8.88 17.54 -14.38
N LYS A 51 10.09 17.85 -13.90
CA LYS A 51 11.27 16.99 -14.07
C LYS A 51 11.37 15.87 -13.03
N TYR A 52 10.77 16.07 -11.83
CA TYR A 52 10.99 15.21 -10.69
C TYR A 52 9.71 14.79 -9.93
N ALA A 53 8.54 15.35 -10.29
CA ALA A 53 7.29 15.23 -9.55
C ALA A 53 7.36 15.84 -8.12
N ILE A 54 6.75 15.24 -7.10
CA ILE A 54 6.71 15.74 -5.73
C ILE A 54 7.86 15.13 -4.93
N PRO A 55 8.70 15.94 -4.23
CA PRO A 55 9.78 15.40 -3.40
C PRO A 55 9.22 14.69 -2.17
N TRP A 56 10.00 13.76 -1.60
CA TRP A 56 9.65 13.11 -0.33
C TRP A 56 9.56 14.10 0.83
N CYS A 57 10.49 15.06 0.86
CA CYS A 57 10.67 16.01 1.94
C CYS A 57 11.13 17.35 1.39
N THR A 58 10.84 18.45 2.10
CA THR A 58 11.17 19.81 1.66
C THR A 58 12.68 20.13 1.57
N ASP A 59 13.51 19.37 2.27
CA ASP A 59 14.93 19.61 2.44
C ASP A 59 15.81 18.46 1.93
N LYS A 60 15.27 17.59 1.07
CA LYS A 60 16.01 16.47 0.46
C LYS A 60 15.69 16.31 -1.02
N ASP A 61 16.71 16.12 -1.80
CA ASP A 61 16.64 15.80 -3.24
C ASP A 61 16.34 14.31 -3.45
N TYR A 62 15.15 13.91 -3.02
CA TYR A 62 14.65 12.55 -3.13
C TYR A 62 13.17 12.53 -3.53
N TRP A 63 12.85 11.81 -4.60
CA TRP A 63 11.52 11.67 -5.16
C TRP A 63 11.17 10.19 -5.21
N ASN A 64 10.13 9.79 -4.52
CA ASN A 64 9.83 8.37 -4.30
C ASN A 64 8.41 7.98 -4.66
N THR A 65 8.22 6.68 -4.88
CA THR A 65 6.92 6.07 -5.20
C THR A 65 5.89 6.31 -4.10
N PRO A 66 6.20 6.16 -2.79
CA PRO A 66 5.20 6.35 -1.74
C PRO A 66 4.57 7.74 -1.72
N THR A 67 5.38 8.79 -1.82
CA THR A 67 4.89 10.16 -1.86
C THR A 67 4.03 10.40 -3.09
N ASN A 68 4.55 10.05 -4.24
CA ASN A 68 3.93 10.37 -5.52
C ASN A 68 2.67 9.54 -5.78
N GLY A 69 2.68 8.24 -5.47
CA GLY A 69 1.52 7.38 -5.58
C GLY A 69 0.38 7.80 -4.65
N ALA A 70 0.69 8.07 -3.37
CA ALA A 70 -0.34 8.52 -2.42
C ALA A 70 -0.89 9.91 -2.77
N ALA A 71 -0.03 10.85 -3.21
CA ALA A 71 -0.47 12.17 -3.68
C ALA A 71 -1.34 12.07 -4.93
N ALA A 72 -0.98 11.21 -5.89
CA ALA A 72 -1.78 10.98 -7.11
C ALA A 72 -3.15 10.38 -6.77
N ILE A 73 -3.24 9.41 -5.84
CA ILE A 73 -4.52 8.88 -5.35
C ILE A 73 -5.39 10.00 -4.78
N PHE A 74 -4.80 10.83 -3.91
CA PHE A 74 -5.52 11.95 -3.31
C PHE A 74 -6.05 12.94 -4.36
N LEU A 75 -5.19 13.36 -5.28
CA LEU A 75 -5.49 14.33 -6.33
C LEU A 75 -6.55 13.79 -7.31
N ALA A 76 -6.41 12.55 -7.78
CA ALA A 76 -7.41 11.92 -8.62
C ALA A 76 -8.78 11.89 -7.94
N ARG A 77 -8.83 11.62 -6.64
CA ARG A 77 -10.08 11.62 -5.85
C ARG A 77 -10.68 13.00 -5.62
N CYS A 78 -9.95 14.09 -5.79
CA CYS A 78 -10.54 15.44 -5.80
C CYS A 78 -11.53 15.60 -6.96
N GLY A 79 -11.30 14.96 -8.11
CA GLY A 79 -12.26 14.82 -9.20
C GLY A 79 -12.38 16.02 -10.13
N ASP A 80 -11.79 17.17 -9.82
CA ASP A 80 -11.76 18.29 -10.75
C ASP A 80 -10.63 18.12 -11.77
N LYS A 81 -10.83 18.65 -12.97
CA LYS A 81 -9.91 18.49 -14.13
C LYS A 81 -8.46 18.82 -13.80
N LYS A 82 -8.21 19.89 -13.04
CA LYS A 82 -6.85 20.34 -12.72
C LYS A 82 -6.11 19.36 -11.80
N ALA A 83 -6.81 18.82 -10.79
CA ALA A 83 -6.25 17.83 -9.86
C ALA A 83 -6.01 16.48 -10.57
N VAL A 84 -6.96 16.04 -11.41
CA VAL A 84 -6.80 14.80 -12.20
C VAL A 84 -5.61 14.92 -13.13
N GLN A 85 -5.47 15.99 -13.90
CA GLN A 85 -4.31 16.23 -14.77
C GLN A 85 -2.98 16.28 -14.01
N LEU A 86 -2.96 16.77 -12.78
CA LEU A 86 -1.74 16.71 -11.96
C LEU A 86 -1.42 15.27 -11.54
N ALA A 87 -2.43 14.50 -11.15
CA ALA A 87 -2.27 13.08 -10.84
C ALA A 87 -1.76 12.28 -12.04
N GLU A 88 -2.29 12.53 -13.25
CA GLU A 88 -1.81 11.93 -14.50
C GLU A 88 -0.32 12.20 -14.72
N ARG A 89 0.11 13.46 -14.64
CA ARG A 89 1.53 13.83 -14.79
C ARG A 89 2.44 13.17 -13.76
N ILE A 90 1.95 13.00 -12.52
CA ILE A 90 2.70 12.30 -11.48
C ILE A 90 2.81 10.81 -11.81
N CYS A 91 1.73 10.15 -12.22
CA CYS A 91 1.73 8.74 -12.61
C CYS A 91 2.62 8.48 -13.83
N ASP A 92 2.57 9.34 -14.84
CA ASP A 92 3.45 9.25 -16.00
C ASP A 92 4.92 9.41 -15.63
N TRP A 93 5.23 10.31 -14.69
CA TRP A 93 6.58 10.45 -14.19
C TRP A 93 7.05 9.19 -13.44
N MET A 94 6.21 8.62 -12.57
CA MET A 94 6.52 7.37 -11.87
C MET A 94 6.72 6.21 -12.86
N TYR A 95 5.81 6.03 -13.81
CA TYR A 95 5.90 4.99 -14.83
C TYR A 95 7.18 5.08 -15.65
N LYS A 96 7.56 6.29 -16.04
CA LYS A 96 8.77 6.55 -16.83
C LYS A 96 10.07 6.38 -16.07
N ASN A 97 10.11 6.77 -14.79
CA ASN A 97 11.35 6.89 -14.04
C ASN A 97 11.54 5.80 -12.97
N LEU A 98 10.46 5.26 -12.40
CA LEU A 98 10.51 4.35 -11.26
C LEU A 98 10.09 2.92 -11.59
N GLN A 99 9.28 2.69 -12.63
CA GLN A 99 8.96 1.33 -13.04
C GLN A 99 10.20 0.63 -13.59
N VAL A 100 10.46 -0.57 -13.10
CA VAL A 100 11.52 -1.45 -13.62
C VAL A 100 11.05 -2.02 -14.96
N LYS A 101 11.86 -1.86 -16.01
CA LYS A 101 11.45 -2.18 -17.38
C LYS A 101 11.86 -3.59 -17.81
N ASP A 102 12.87 -4.16 -17.18
CA ASP A 102 13.44 -5.47 -17.53
C ASP A 102 13.94 -6.23 -16.30
N GLY A 103 14.33 -7.48 -16.50
CA GLY A 103 14.80 -8.36 -15.44
C GLY A 103 13.68 -8.94 -14.56
N PRO A 104 14.02 -9.60 -13.44
CA PRO A 104 13.06 -10.32 -12.61
C PRO A 104 11.99 -9.42 -11.98
N ASN A 105 12.31 -8.15 -11.74
CA ASN A 105 11.40 -7.17 -11.15
C ASN A 105 10.64 -6.33 -12.20
N ALA A 106 10.69 -6.69 -13.47
CA ALA A 106 9.99 -5.94 -14.53
C ALA A 106 8.50 -5.79 -14.22
N GLY A 107 7.98 -4.56 -14.36
CA GLY A 107 6.61 -4.18 -14.02
C GLY A 107 6.43 -3.64 -12.60
N LEU A 108 7.37 -3.91 -11.67
CA LEU A 108 7.34 -3.35 -10.32
C LEU A 108 7.96 -1.95 -10.28
N TYR A 109 7.59 -1.18 -9.26
CA TYR A 109 8.10 0.16 -9.01
C TYR A 109 9.19 0.14 -7.95
N ALA A 110 10.34 0.73 -8.28
CA ALA A 110 11.43 1.01 -7.35
C ALA A 110 11.03 2.07 -6.32
N ASP A 111 11.75 2.12 -5.20
CA ASP A 111 11.42 3.07 -4.13
C ASP A 111 11.49 4.51 -4.60
N GLY A 112 12.60 4.96 -5.21
CA GLY A 112 12.71 6.34 -5.63
C GLY A 112 13.99 6.68 -6.39
N ILE A 113 14.17 7.99 -6.60
CA ILE A 113 15.35 8.59 -7.21
C ILE A 113 15.88 9.68 -6.29
N ARG A 114 17.17 9.69 -6.05
CA ARG A 114 17.86 10.81 -5.41
C ARG A 114 18.88 11.45 -6.34
N LEU A 115 19.21 12.71 -6.07
CA LEU A 115 20.37 13.36 -6.70
C LEU A 115 21.60 13.10 -5.83
N VAL A 116 22.65 12.57 -6.46
CA VAL A 116 23.98 12.41 -5.88
C VAL A 116 24.94 13.14 -6.80
N GLU A 117 25.57 14.20 -6.29
CA GLU A 117 26.50 15.06 -7.08
C GLU A 117 25.85 15.56 -8.39
N GLY A 118 24.56 15.93 -8.34
CA GLY A 118 23.80 16.39 -9.50
C GLY A 118 23.34 15.31 -10.47
N CYS A 119 23.73 14.04 -10.27
CA CYS A 119 23.32 12.90 -11.08
C CYS A 119 22.13 12.16 -10.45
N LYS A 120 21.19 11.75 -11.29
CA LYS A 120 20.06 10.87 -10.85
C LYS A 120 20.57 9.48 -10.52
N LYS A 121 20.32 9.03 -9.29
CA LYS A 121 20.56 7.65 -8.87
C LYS A 121 19.25 7.05 -8.40
N ARG A 122 18.81 5.95 -9.03
CA ARG A 122 17.62 5.21 -8.60
C ARG A 122 17.96 4.32 -7.41
N GLU A 123 17.07 4.31 -6.43
CA GLU A 123 17.06 3.38 -5.30
C GLU A 123 16.21 2.18 -5.71
N ASP A 124 16.86 1.09 -6.10
CA ASP A 124 16.22 -0.08 -6.72
C ASP A 124 15.52 -1.01 -5.71
N ALA A 125 15.39 -0.61 -4.45
CA ALA A 125 14.63 -1.35 -3.46
C ALA A 125 13.17 -1.51 -3.89
N ILE A 126 12.67 -2.74 -3.83
CA ILE A 126 11.28 -3.09 -4.17
C ILE A 126 10.51 -3.32 -2.87
N TYR A 127 9.60 -2.41 -2.56
CA TYR A 127 8.71 -2.54 -1.42
C TYR A 127 7.28 -2.82 -1.86
N THR A 128 6.57 -3.65 -1.10
CA THR A 128 5.19 -4.03 -1.45
C THR A 128 4.23 -2.84 -1.44
N TYR A 129 4.38 -1.89 -0.52
CA TYR A 129 3.51 -0.71 -0.45
C TYR A 129 3.70 0.25 -1.64
N CYS A 130 4.90 0.32 -2.23
CA CYS A 130 5.15 1.08 -3.46
C CYS A 130 4.25 0.56 -4.60
N GLN A 131 4.16 -0.75 -4.75
CA GLN A 131 3.28 -1.38 -5.74
C GLN A 131 1.82 -1.04 -5.47
N GLY A 132 1.41 -1.10 -4.19
CA GLY A 132 0.06 -0.76 -3.77
C GLY A 132 -0.34 0.66 -4.17
N VAL A 133 0.48 1.68 -3.85
CA VAL A 133 0.12 3.07 -4.16
C VAL A 133 0.23 3.41 -5.64
N ALA A 134 1.20 2.84 -6.37
CA ALA A 134 1.29 3.01 -7.81
C ALA A 134 0.04 2.45 -8.51
N MET A 135 -0.32 1.20 -8.20
CA MET A 135 -1.52 0.54 -8.70
C MET A 135 -2.81 1.29 -8.30
N GLY A 136 -2.88 1.74 -7.04
CA GLY A 136 -4.03 2.52 -6.55
C GLY A 136 -4.20 3.85 -7.26
N ALA A 137 -3.11 4.53 -7.61
CA ALA A 137 -3.14 5.79 -8.37
C ALA A 137 -3.62 5.57 -9.81
N GLU A 138 -3.08 4.57 -10.48
CA GLU A 138 -3.50 4.21 -11.86
C GLU A 138 -4.99 3.78 -11.87
N LEU A 139 -5.44 3.00 -10.90
CA LEU A 139 -6.86 2.63 -10.78
C LEU A 139 -7.77 3.85 -10.55
N GLU A 140 -7.38 4.78 -9.69
CA GLU A 140 -8.19 6.00 -9.45
C GLU A 140 -8.25 6.89 -10.70
N LEU A 141 -7.22 6.93 -11.51
CA LEU A 141 -7.21 7.61 -12.79
C LEU A 141 -8.08 6.87 -13.82
N ALA A 142 -7.95 5.56 -13.97
CA ALA A 142 -8.79 4.76 -14.85
C ALA A 142 -10.29 4.97 -14.61
N LEU A 143 -10.69 5.14 -13.35
CA LEU A 143 -12.08 5.40 -12.97
C LEU A 143 -12.59 6.82 -13.31
N ARG A 144 -11.74 7.72 -13.81
CA ARG A 144 -12.05 9.14 -14.04
C ARG A 144 -11.64 9.64 -15.40
N SER A 145 -10.87 8.86 -16.14
CA SER A 145 -10.36 9.21 -17.46
C SER A 145 -11.39 8.87 -18.55
N GLU A 146 -11.30 9.57 -19.66
CA GLU A 146 -12.00 9.22 -20.89
C GLU A 146 -11.44 7.92 -21.48
N GLU A 147 -12.20 7.25 -22.34
CA GLU A 147 -11.97 5.87 -22.81
C GLU A 147 -10.52 5.57 -23.22
N GLY A 148 -9.90 6.38 -24.06
CA GLY A 148 -8.53 6.14 -24.54
C GLY A 148 -7.45 6.25 -23.46
N GLN A 149 -7.61 7.15 -22.48
CA GLN A 149 -6.71 7.29 -21.34
C GLN A 149 -6.99 6.21 -20.29
N GLN A 150 -8.24 5.80 -20.13
CA GLN A 150 -8.65 4.71 -19.24
C GLN A 150 -7.90 3.42 -19.56
N GLU A 151 -7.83 3.05 -20.85
CA GLU A 151 -7.14 1.83 -21.30
C GLU A 151 -5.66 1.82 -20.89
N GLU A 152 -4.95 2.94 -21.02
CA GLU A 152 -3.55 3.05 -20.63
C GLU A 152 -3.36 2.86 -19.11
N HIS A 153 -4.21 3.48 -18.29
CA HIS A 153 -4.15 3.33 -16.84
C HIS A 153 -4.48 1.89 -16.42
N LEU A 154 -5.47 1.25 -17.03
CA LEU A 154 -5.80 -0.15 -16.77
C LEU A 154 -4.67 -1.10 -17.18
N ARG A 155 -4.00 -0.84 -18.31
CA ARG A 155 -2.82 -1.60 -18.73
C ARG A 155 -1.72 -1.55 -17.67
N ARG A 156 -1.45 -0.37 -17.11
CA ARG A 156 -0.45 -0.21 -16.02
C ARG A 156 -0.87 -0.92 -14.74
N VAL A 157 -2.16 -0.92 -14.38
CA VAL A 157 -2.68 -1.73 -13.26
C VAL A 157 -2.39 -3.21 -13.50
N CYS A 158 -2.70 -3.72 -14.70
CA CYS A 158 -2.44 -5.12 -15.05
C CYS A 158 -0.96 -5.48 -14.92
N GLU A 159 -0.08 -4.66 -15.45
CA GLU A 159 1.38 -4.87 -15.36
C GLU A 159 1.86 -4.98 -13.91
N ILE A 160 1.34 -4.14 -13.00
CA ILE A 160 1.73 -4.17 -11.58
C ILE A 160 1.20 -5.44 -10.91
N VAL A 161 -0.07 -5.82 -11.12
CA VAL A 161 -0.66 -7.02 -10.50
C VAL A 161 0.07 -8.27 -10.96
N GLU A 162 0.27 -8.43 -12.28
CA GLU A 162 1.00 -9.56 -12.88
C GLU A 162 2.46 -9.64 -12.36
N ALA A 163 3.12 -8.49 -12.22
CA ALA A 163 4.48 -8.43 -11.66
C ALA A 163 4.50 -8.81 -10.17
N CYS A 164 3.52 -8.35 -9.39
CA CYS A 164 3.41 -8.74 -7.98
C CYS A 164 3.19 -10.24 -7.81
N GLU A 165 2.29 -10.83 -8.61
CA GLU A 165 2.02 -12.28 -8.59
C GLU A 165 3.27 -13.08 -8.91
N ARG A 166 3.99 -12.69 -9.96
CA ARG A 166 5.20 -13.37 -10.43
C ARG A 166 6.38 -13.29 -9.46
N THR A 167 6.53 -12.14 -8.75
CA THR A 167 7.81 -11.80 -8.10
C THR A 167 7.74 -11.75 -6.58
N LEU A 168 6.58 -11.37 -6.01
CA LEU A 168 6.49 -11.08 -4.57
C LEU A 168 5.91 -12.23 -3.76
N LEU A 169 5.41 -13.28 -4.40
CA LEU A 169 4.78 -14.42 -3.75
C LEU A 169 5.73 -15.62 -3.65
N SER A 170 5.55 -16.41 -2.60
CA SER A 170 6.11 -17.76 -2.51
C SER A 170 5.41 -18.71 -3.50
N SER A 171 5.91 -19.93 -3.63
CA SER A 171 5.25 -21.02 -4.37
C SER A 171 3.83 -21.33 -3.87
N GLU A 172 3.53 -20.97 -2.63
CA GLU A 172 2.20 -21.13 -2.00
C GLU A 172 1.29 -19.90 -2.15
N GLY A 173 1.73 -18.88 -2.90
CA GLY A 173 0.97 -17.65 -3.12
C GLY A 173 0.96 -16.67 -1.94
N ILE A 174 1.91 -16.81 -0.99
CA ILE A 174 1.98 -15.94 0.18
C ILE A 174 3.09 -14.90 0.02
N LEU A 175 2.81 -13.66 0.39
CA LEU A 175 3.78 -12.56 0.33
C LEU A 175 5.02 -12.83 1.17
N LEU A 176 6.18 -12.84 0.49
CA LEU A 176 7.48 -13.14 1.08
C LEU A 176 8.03 -12.01 1.95
N ALA A 177 7.66 -10.77 1.67
CA ALA A 177 8.15 -9.61 2.38
C ALA A 177 7.80 -9.68 3.88
N GLY A 178 8.73 -9.31 4.71
CA GLY A 178 8.54 -9.15 6.15
C GLY A 178 9.24 -7.86 6.60
N GLY A 179 8.86 -7.33 7.74
CA GLY A 179 9.47 -6.15 8.31
C GLY A 179 8.92 -5.87 9.70
N SER A 180 9.57 -4.96 10.40
CA SER A 180 9.14 -4.36 11.66
C SER A 180 9.16 -2.84 11.50
N GLY A 181 8.65 -2.10 12.45
CA GLY A 181 8.49 -0.67 12.32
C GLY A 181 7.62 -0.32 11.10
N ASP A 182 7.97 0.69 10.34
CA ASP A 182 7.23 1.09 9.13
C ASP A 182 7.10 -0.04 8.11
N GLY A 183 8.15 -0.89 7.99
CA GLY A 183 8.14 -2.06 7.10
C GLY A 183 7.08 -3.11 7.44
N GLY A 184 6.63 -3.16 8.70
CA GLY A 184 5.55 -4.04 9.15
C GLY A 184 4.22 -3.75 8.46
N LEU A 185 3.98 -2.50 8.04
CA LEU A 185 2.73 -2.06 7.41
C LEU A 185 2.63 -2.36 5.91
N PHE A 186 3.76 -2.55 5.23
CA PHE A 186 3.86 -2.54 3.77
C PHE A 186 2.98 -3.56 3.06
N LYS A 187 2.89 -4.78 3.58
CA LYS A 187 2.07 -5.86 2.98
C LYS A 187 0.57 -5.55 3.04
N GLY A 188 0.10 -5.05 4.17
CA GLY A 188 -1.30 -4.66 4.34
C GLY A 188 -1.73 -3.53 3.40
N ILE A 189 -0.83 -2.59 3.12
CA ILE A 189 -1.07 -1.54 2.13
C ILE A 189 -1.25 -2.15 0.73
N LEU A 190 -0.38 -3.07 0.31
CA LEU A 190 -0.54 -3.76 -0.97
C LEU A 190 -1.88 -4.50 -1.04
N MET A 191 -2.22 -5.32 -0.03
CA MET A 191 -3.47 -6.09 -0.02
C MET A 191 -4.71 -5.19 -0.09
N ARG A 192 -4.68 -4.02 0.52
CA ARG A 192 -5.77 -3.04 0.41
C ARG A 192 -6.01 -2.60 -1.03
N TYR A 193 -4.95 -2.27 -1.77
CA TYR A 193 -5.08 -1.83 -3.16
C TYR A 193 -5.37 -2.99 -4.12
N MET A 194 -4.86 -4.19 -3.85
CA MET A 194 -5.28 -5.41 -4.56
C MET A 194 -6.78 -5.66 -4.43
N ALA A 195 -7.34 -5.50 -3.22
CA ALA A 195 -8.79 -5.60 -3.03
C ALA A 195 -9.57 -4.48 -3.73
N ASP A 196 -9.00 -3.27 -3.84
CA ASP A 196 -9.63 -2.19 -4.61
C ASP A 196 -9.58 -2.50 -6.12
N VAL A 197 -8.53 -3.12 -6.67
CA VAL A 197 -8.49 -3.62 -8.06
C VAL A 197 -9.55 -4.69 -8.27
N ALA A 198 -9.56 -5.73 -7.45
CA ALA A 198 -10.54 -6.82 -7.56
C ALA A 198 -12.00 -6.35 -7.57
N ARG A 199 -12.28 -5.23 -6.85
CA ARG A 199 -13.65 -4.75 -6.65
C ARG A 199 -14.08 -3.62 -7.57
N ARG A 200 -13.15 -2.81 -8.05
CA ARG A 200 -13.46 -1.50 -8.63
C ARG A 200 -12.89 -1.32 -10.03
N MET A 201 -12.04 -2.23 -10.49
CA MET A 201 -11.51 -2.14 -11.84
C MET A 201 -12.68 -2.23 -12.82
N PRO A 202 -12.92 -1.23 -13.69
CA PRO A 202 -14.01 -1.26 -14.63
C PRO A 202 -13.78 -2.35 -15.67
N GLY A 203 -14.84 -3.07 -16.03
CA GLY A 203 -14.88 -3.75 -17.32
C GLY A 203 -14.87 -2.69 -18.42
N ILE A 204 -14.08 -2.86 -19.44
CA ILE A 204 -14.23 -2.07 -20.65
C ILE A 204 -15.44 -2.67 -21.36
N GLU A 205 -16.45 -1.86 -21.66
CA GLU A 205 -17.49 -2.29 -22.62
C GLU A 205 -16.77 -2.67 -23.91
N THR A 206 -16.75 -3.95 -24.21
CA THR A 206 -15.92 -4.48 -25.28
C THR A 206 -16.45 -4.01 -26.64
N ASP A 207 -15.64 -3.23 -27.32
CA ASP A 207 -15.64 -3.27 -28.78
C ASP A 207 -15.47 -4.74 -29.20
N PRO A 208 -16.44 -5.35 -29.96
CA PRO A 208 -16.32 -6.73 -30.46
C PRO A 208 -14.97 -7.04 -31.14
N GLY A 209 -14.20 -6.01 -31.50
CA GLY A 209 -12.85 -6.10 -32.02
C GLY A 209 -11.72 -6.30 -31.00
N LYS A 210 -11.97 -6.24 -29.66
CA LYS A 210 -10.90 -6.31 -28.64
C LYS A 210 -11.12 -7.39 -27.55
N PRO A 211 -11.52 -8.63 -27.87
CA PRO A 211 -11.86 -9.66 -26.87
C PRO A 211 -10.69 -10.07 -25.96
N LEU A 212 -9.43 -9.92 -26.42
CA LEU A 212 -8.22 -10.26 -25.63
C LEU A 212 -8.00 -9.33 -24.46
N TRP A 213 -8.43 -8.07 -24.57
CA TRP A 213 -8.24 -7.09 -23.52
C TRP A 213 -9.18 -7.32 -22.33
N ASP A 214 -10.43 -7.65 -22.60
CA ASP A 214 -11.43 -7.96 -21.57
C ASP A 214 -11.05 -9.21 -20.78
N GLY A 215 -10.58 -10.26 -21.44
CA GLY A 215 -10.07 -11.46 -20.78
C GLY A 215 -8.88 -11.18 -19.85
N ARG A 216 -7.99 -10.26 -20.22
CA ARG A 216 -6.85 -9.86 -19.36
C ARG A 216 -7.33 -9.13 -18.11
N LEU A 217 -8.25 -8.17 -18.24
CA LEU A 217 -8.79 -7.42 -17.10
C LEU A 217 -9.46 -8.37 -16.09
N HIS A 218 -10.28 -9.29 -16.58
CA HIS A 218 -10.94 -10.29 -15.73
C HIS A 218 -9.91 -11.17 -15.02
N ALA A 219 -8.94 -11.73 -15.73
CA ALA A 219 -7.88 -12.55 -15.15
C ALA A 219 -7.08 -11.80 -14.05
N VAL A 220 -6.80 -10.51 -14.27
CA VAL A 220 -6.11 -9.66 -13.30
C VAL A 220 -6.97 -9.39 -12.06
N GLN A 221 -8.29 -9.15 -12.23
CA GLN A 221 -9.22 -9.02 -11.11
C GLN A 221 -9.29 -10.28 -10.26
N GLU A 222 -9.39 -11.45 -10.90
CA GLU A 222 -9.38 -12.75 -10.22
C GLU A 222 -8.04 -13.01 -9.51
N SER A 223 -6.92 -12.69 -10.15
CA SER A 223 -5.59 -12.82 -9.55
C SER A 223 -5.46 -11.93 -8.30
N ALA A 224 -5.89 -10.66 -8.40
CA ALA A 224 -5.88 -9.74 -7.26
C ALA A 224 -6.75 -10.24 -6.10
N ALA A 225 -7.96 -10.75 -6.39
CA ALA A 225 -8.85 -11.33 -5.40
C ALA A 225 -8.23 -12.58 -4.75
N ARG A 226 -7.68 -13.49 -5.55
CA ARG A 226 -7.00 -14.71 -5.08
C ARG A 226 -5.84 -14.38 -4.15
N MET A 227 -4.96 -13.43 -4.53
CA MET A 227 -3.85 -12.99 -3.68
C MET A 227 -4.32 -12.48 -2.33
N VAL A 228 -5.37 -11.65 -2.29
CA VAL A 228 -5.93 -11.13 -1.03
C VAL A 228 -6.48 -12.28 -0.17
N MET A 229 -7.27 -13.17 -0.75
CA MET A 229 -7.91 -14.26 -0.02
C MET A 229 -6.90 -15.26 0.53
N GLN A 230 -5.93 -15.71 -0.27
CA GLN A 230 -4.90 -16.66 0.16
C GLN A 230 -4.02 -16.06 1.28
N ASN A 231 -3.62 -14.82 1.18
CA ASN A 231 -2.82 -14.16 2.20
C ASN A 231 -3.61 -13.93 3.49
N ALA A 232 -4.89 -13.56 3.42
CA ALA A 232 -5.75 -13.44 4.59
C ALA A 232 -5.99 -14.78 5.29
N GLN A 233 -6.22 -15.86 4.54
CA GLN A 233 -6.39 -17.20 5.07
C GLN A 233 -5.12 -17.71 5.76
N SER A 234 -3.96 -17.54 5.13
CA SER A 234 -2.69 -17.94 5.71
C SER A 234 -2.41 -17.15 6.99
N LEU A 235 -2.56 -15.83 6.94
CA LEU A 235 -2.39 -14.94 8.09
C LEU A 235 -3.30 -15.32 9.26
N TRP A 236 -4.56 -15.64 9.00
CA TRP A 236 -5.53 -16.06 10.02
C TRP A 236 -5.17 -17.42 10.63
N LYS A 237 -4.73 -18.36 9.80
CA LYS A 237 -4.29 -19.70 10.23
C LYS A 237 -3.03 -19.65 11.08
N THR A 238 -2.11 -18.71 10.79
CA THR A 238 -0.81 -18.56 11.49
C THR A 238 -0.86 -17.60 12.66
N ALA A 239 -2.00 -16.94 12.91
CA ALA A 239 -2.19 -16.03 14.03
C ALA A 239 -2.15 -16.78 15.37
N ALA A 240 -1.64 -16.11 16.40
CA ALA A 240 -1.77 -16.59 17.77
C ALA A 240 -3.03 -15.99 18.42
N TRP A 241 -3.79 -16.84 19.11
CA TRP A 241 -5.00 -16.47 19.83
C TRP A 241 -4.67 -16.33 21.31
N LEU A 242 -4.68 -15.11 21.80
CA LEU A 242 -4.38 -14.76 23.19
C LEU A 242 -5.66 -14.34 23.91
N PRO A 243 -5.69 -14.36 25.25
CA PRO A 243 -6.84 -13.84 26.01
C PRO A 243 -7.19 -12.39 25.67
N GLU A 244 -6.18 -11.57 25.33
CA GLU A 244 -6.32 -10.16 24.98
C GLU A 244 -6.76 -9.93 23.51
N GLY A 245 -6.72 -10.99 22.67
CA GLY A 245 -7.09 -10.91 21.27
C GLY A 245 -6.17 -11.67 20.32
N VAL A 246 -6.31 -11.40 19.03
CA VAL A 246 -5.51 -12.02 17.98
C VAL A 246 -4.19 -11.29 17.79
N LEU A 247 -3.11 -12.06 17.63
CA LEU A 247 -1.78 -11.57 17.29
C LEU A 247 -1.37 -12.13 15.92
N PHE A 248 -1.26 -11.29 14.93
CA PHE A 248 -0.85 -11.67 13.58
C PHE A 248 0.67 -11.84 13.48
N SER A 249 1.08 -12.83 12.69
CA SER A 249 2.48 -13.07 12.39
C SER A 249 3.07 -11.99 11.47
N ALA A 250 4.33 -11.61 11.70
CA ALA A 250 5.08 -10.78 10.77
C ALA A 250 5.40 -11.52 9.47
N LYS A 251 5.52 -12.85 9.51
CA LYS A 251 5.68 -13.75 8.36
C LYS A 251 4.39 -14.52 8.17
N TRP A 252 3.61 -14.17 7.16
CA TRP A 252 2.24 -14.65 6.98
C TRP A 252 2.13 -16.16 6.67
N ASP A 253 3.22 -16.80 6.29
CA ASP A 253 3.37 -18.24 6.07
C ASP A 253 3.83 -19.01 7.32
N LYS A 254 4.10 -18.34 8.44
CA LYS A 254 4.62 -18.96 9.67
C LYS A 254 3.84 -18.52 10.90
N PRO A 255 3.74 -19.39 11.94
CA PRO A 255 3.08 -19.03 13.19
C PRO A 255 3.64 -17.75 13.80
N ALA A 256 2.74 -16.97 14.40
CA ALA A 256 3.13 -15.78 15.15
C ALA A 256 4.06 -16.15 16.32
N ARG A 257 5.17 -15.46 16.45
CA ARG A 257 6.12 -15.69 17.54
C ARG A 257 5.62 -15.01 18.81
N LEU A 258 5.53 -15.80 19.85
CA LEU A 258 5.24 -15.28 21.18
C LEU A 258 6.56 -15.04 21.93
N PRO A 259 6.69 -13.97 22.72
CA PRO A 259 7.84 -13.80 23.58
C PRO A 259 7.90 -14.94 24.57
N LEU A 260 8.98 -15.71 24.57
CA LEU A 260 9.26 -16.71 25.58
C LEU A 260 9.66 -15.98 26.86
N TYR A 261 8.89 -16.16 27.94
CA TYR A 261 9.34 -15.81 29.26
C TYR A 261 10.46 -16.79 29.66
N VAL A 262 11.70 -16.36 29.53
CA VAL A 262 12.83 -17.12 30.09
C VAL A 262 12.94 -16.72 31.55
N SER A 263 12.40 -17.55 32.43
CA SER A 263 12.71 -17.42 33.88
C SER A 263 14.16 -17.82 34.08
N LYS A 264 15.05 -16.85 34.39
CA LYS A 264 16.34 -17.17 34.97
C LYS A 264 16.09 -17.52 36.41
N THR A 265 16.22 -18.80 36.77
CA THR A 265 16.45 -19.21 38.15
C THR A 265 17.87 -18.83 38.49
N SER A 266 18.08 -17.80 39.31
CA SER A 266 19.36 -17.59 39.98
C SER A 266 19.47 -18.68 41.07
N ASN A 267 20.42 -19.59 40.88
CA ASN A 267 20.88 -20.46 41.96
C ASN A 267 21.70 -19.61 42.95
N ASP A 268 21.01 -18.88 43.79
CA ASP A 268 21.59 -18.30 44.96
C ASP A 268 20.98 -18.99 46.20
N ASP A 269 21.78 -19.69 46.93
CA ASP A 269 21.42 -20.69 47.91
C ASP A 269 20.67 -20.17 49.16
N ASN A 270 19.81 -19.16 49.10
CA ASN A 270 18.97 -18.85 50.28
C ASN A 270 17.75 -17.93 50.06
N LYS A 271 17.32 -17.60 48.87
CA LYS A 271 15.98 -17.03 48.65
C LYS A 271 15.55 -17.26 47.19
N SER A 272 14.56 -18.12 46.97
CA SER A 272 13.94 -18.27 45.68
C SER A 272 13.08 -17.04 45.36
N THR A 273 13.69 -16.02 44.85
CA THR A 273 13.03 -14.90 44.20
C THR A 273 13.01 -15.22 42.71
N LYS A 274 11.83 -15.48 42.17
CA LYS A 274 11.65 -15.56 40.70
C LYS A 274 11.95 -14.19 40.14
N VAL A 275 13.18 -13.98 39.68
CA VAL A 275 13.52 -12.81 38.86
C VAL A 275 13.05 -13.10 37.46
N GLY A 276 11.88 -12.59 37.13
CA GLY A 276 11.43 -12.56 35.74
C GLY A 276 12.40 -11.70 34.93
N VAL A 277 13.11 -12.28 33.97
CA VAL A 277 13.79 -11.49 32.94
C VAL A 277 12.68 -10.88 32.09
N GLU A 278 12.46 -9.60 32.23
CA GLU A 278 11.63 -8.82 31.33
C GLU A 278 12.30 -8.87 29.95
N VAL A 279 11.82 -9.77 29.08
CA VAL A 279 12.19 -9.76 27.67
C VAL A 279 11.60 -8.47 27.12
N ASP A 280 12.40 -7.64 26.47
CA ASP A 280 11.91 -6.46 25.77
C ASP A 280 10.89 -6.89 24.71
N ILE A 281 9.62 -6.85 25.08
CA ILE A 281 8.48 -7.27 24.28
C ILE A 281 8.37 -6.40 23.01
N SER A 282 8.94 -5.18 23.04
CA SER A 282 8.97 -4.26 21.90
C SER A 282 9.86 -4.74 20.75
N ALA A 283 10.83 -5.62 21.03
CA ALA A 283 11.75 -6.17 20.03
C ALA A 283 11.14 -7.29 19.17
N VAL A 284 9.93 -7.77 19.48
CA VAL A 284 9.26 -8.82 18.70
C VAL A 284 8.38 -8.18 17.64
N ALA A 285 8.69 -8.43 16.36
CA ALA A 285 7.99 -7.84 15.22
C ALA A 285 6.46 -8.04 15.25
N GLU A 286 5.97 -9.15 15.82
CA GLU A 286 4.56 -9.44 16.02
C GLU A 286 3.86 -8.48 16.99
N ARG A 287 4.59 -7.86 17.91
CA ARG A 287 4.03 -6.87 18.85
C ARG A 287 4.08 -5.45 18.33
N ASP A 288 4.67 -5.25 17.17
CA ASP A 288 4.68 -3.95 16.51
C ASP A 288 3.26 -3.63 15.97
N MET A 289 2.78 -2.43 16.29
CA MET A 289 1.47 -1.96 15.86
C MET A 289 1.32 -2.00 14.32
N SER A 290 2.37 -1.67 13.59
CA SER A 290 2.37 -1.69 12.12
C SER A 290 2.15 -3.09 11.56
N THR A 291 2.75 -4.12 12.17
CA THR A 291 2.52 -5.53 11.83
C THR A 291 1.07 -5.93 12.07
N GLN A 292 0.51 -5.56 13.24
CA GLN A 292 -0.87 -5.88 13.56
C GLN A 292 -1.85 -5.13 12.65
N LEU A 293 -1.60 -3.88 12.36
CA LEU A 293 -2.40 -3.08 11.44
C LEU A 293 -2.37 -3.65 10.01
N SER A 294 -1.20 -4.13 9.56
CA SER A 294 -1.04 -4.82 8.28
C SER A 294 -1.92 -6.08 8.20
N GLY A 295 -1.95 -6.87 9.28
CA GLY A 295 -2.81 -8.03 9.39
C GLY A 295 -4.30 -7.67 9.30
N TRP A 296 -4.74 -6.70 10.09
CA TRP A 296 -6.12 -6.22 10.06
C TRP A 296 -6.52 -5.64 8.71
N MET A 297 -5.65 -4.87 8.05
CA MET A 297 -5.91 -4.36 6.70
C MET A 297 -6.14 -5.49 5.69
N THR A 298 -5.40 -6.59 5.83
CA THR A 298 -5.52 -7.76 4.95
C THR A 298 -6.81 -8.52 5.20
N VAL A 299 -7.17 -8.76 6.46
CA VAL A 299 -8.43 -9.42 6.83
C VAL A 299 -9.64 -8.57 6.43
N GLU A 300 -9.59 -7.25 6.67
CA GLU A 300 -10.65 -6.32 6.22
C GLU A 300 -10.80 -6.36 4.70
N SER A 301 -9.69 -6.41 3.97
CA SER A 301 -9.69 -6.49 2.51
C SER A 301 -10.37 -7.77 2.01
N ALA A 302 -10.07 -8.91 2.61
CA ALA A 302 -10.73 -10.19 2.28
C ALA A 302 -12.21 -10.17 2.64
N ALA A 303 -12.59 -9.66 3.81
CA ALA A 303 -13.99 -9.53 4.22
C ALA A 303 -14.81 -8.65 3.26
N ARG A 304 -14.19 -7.63 2.67
CA ARG A 304 -14.82 -6.76 1.66
C ARG A 304 -15.06 -7.50 0.35
N LEU A 305 -14.22 -8.46 -0.03
CA LEU A 305 -14.42 -9.30 -1.23
C LEU A 305 -15.59 -10.27 -1.01
N VAL A 306 -15.62 -10.98 0.11
CA VAL A 306 -16.69 -11.94 0.43
C VAL A 306 -18.07 -11.29 0.47
N ARG A 307 -18.19 -10.06 1.03
CA ARG A 307 -19.48 -9.36 1.07
C ARG A 307 -20.05 -8.99 -0.29
N MET A 308 -19.21 -8.91 -1.32
CA MET A 308 -19.70 -8.69 -2.70
C MET A 308 -20.35 -9.95 -3.27
N ASP A 309 -19.76 -11.12 -3.06
CA ASP A 309 -20.32 -12.39 -3.55
C ASP A 309 -21.70 -12.66 -2.95
N CYS A 310 -21.92 -12.24 -1.68
CA CYS A 310 -23.22 -12.36 -1.02
C CYS A 310 -24.27 -11.36 -1.54
N SER A 311 -23.90 -10.26 -2.20
CA SER A 311 -24.86 -9.27 -2.71
C SER A 311 -25.38 -9.57 -4.12
N PHE A 312 -24.79 -10.56 -4.82
CA PHE A 312 -25.24 -11.04 -6.13
C PHE A 312 -26.05 -12.35 -6.07
N GLY A 313 -26.33 -12.84 -4.88
CA GLY A 313 -26.98 -14.13 -4.65
C GLY A 313 -28.36 -14.05 -3.98
N TYR A 314 -29.18 -13.02 -4.25
CA TYR A 314 -30.61 -13.02 -3.94
C TYR A 314 -31.40 -12.23 -4.99
#